data_4cc2fa32c98d5eb4dd792c1efad7ea83
#
_entry.id   4cc2fa32c98d5eb4dd792c1efad7ea83
#
_cell.length_a   1.000
_cell.length_b   1.000
_cell.length_c   1.000
_cell.angle_alpha   90.00
_cell.angle_beta   90.00
_cell.angle_gamma   90.00
#
_symmetry.space_group_name_H-M   'P 1'
#
loop_
_entity.id
_entity.type
_entity.pdbx_description
1 polymer ?
#
loop_
_entity_poly.entity_id
_entity_poly.type
_entity_poly.pdbx_seq_one_letter_code
_entity_poly.pdbx_strand_id
1 'polypeptide(L)'
;MNESGNIKQTFDIDEIYSDINSTFPNTTPRPIVGITGNLDAETCKLAFAYYKSVELAGGVPVIIPPSRSKQTILNVLGRIDALVLSGGADINPLFMDEAPVQGLHGINPERDDYELLLTRLAFDRQIPILGICRGIQTLTLALGGSMFQDIYSTPDGKRLLKHSQDAPRNTLTHFVNIEKSSLLAQICKAEKIAVNSFHHQAI
;
A
#
# COMPACT_ATOMS: atom_id res chain seq x y z
N MET A 1 -38.45 -33.53 4.98
CA MET A 1 -37.72 -33.24 3.73
C MET A 1 -36.52 -32.39 4.13
N ASN A 2 -35.38 -33.04 4.29
CA ASN A 2 -34.13 -32.39 4.73
C ASN A 2 -33.32 -31.98 3.52
N GLU A 3 -33.33 -30.72 3.21
CA GLU A 3 -32.32 -30.15 2.29
C GLU A 3 -31.08 -29.83 3.12
N SER A 4 -30.16 -30.78 3.20
CA SER A 4 -28.79 -30.53 3.60
C SER A 4 -28.13 -29.76 2.48
N GLY A 5 -28.10 -28.43 2.58
CA GLY A 5 -27.32 -27.58 1.70
C GLY A 5 -25.85 -27.95 1.84
N ASN A 6 -25.34 -28.74 0.91
CA ASN A 6 -23.91 -28.94 0.73
C ASN A 6 -23.29 -27.57 0.41
N ILE A 7 -22.59 -27.02 1.40
CA ILE A 7 -21.64 -25.92 1.14
C ILE A 7 -20.57 -26.55 0.24
N LYS A 8 -20.68 -26.31 -1.06
CA LYS A 8 -19.63 -26.69 -2.00
C LYS A 8 -18.32 -26.09 -1.49
N GLN A 9 -17.38 -26.92 -1.14
CA GLN A 9 -16.04 -26.49 -0.82
C GLN A 9 -15.54 -25.69 -2.04
N THR A 10 -15.36 -24.38 -1.87
CA THR A 10 -15.04 -23.46 -2.99
C THR A 10 -13.62 -23.63 -3.51
N PHE A 11 -12.85 -24.55 -2.92
CA PHE A 11 -11.46 -24.83 -3.26
C PHE A 11 -11.23 -26.36 -3.22
N ASP A 12 -11.29 -26.98 -4.39
CA ASP A 12 -10.95 -28.40 -4.56
C ASP A 12 -9.46 -28.50 -4.93
N ILE A 13 -8.65 -29.02 -4.00
CA ILE A 13 -7.18 -29.10 -4.16
C ILE A 13 -6.80 -30.02 -5.31
N ASP A 14 -7.49 -31.14 -5.49
CA ASP A 14 -7.14 -32.13 -6.51
C ASP A 14 -7.50 -31.64 -7.91
N GLU A 15 -8.65 -30.99 -8.06
CA GLU A 15 -9.05 -30.35 -9.31
C GLU A 15 -8.07 -29.25 -9.70
N ILE A 16 -7.76 -28.34 -8.76
CA ILE A 16 -6.82 -27.22 -9.00
C ILE A 16 -5.41 -27.72 -9.26
N TYR A 17 -4.95 -28.75 -8.52
CA TYR A 17 -3.65 -29.34 -8.76
C TYR A 17 -3.55 -29.93 -10.16
N SER A 18 -4.58 -30.67 -10.61
CA SER A 18 -4.62 -31.26 -11.95
C SER A 18 -4.59 -30.19 -13.03
N ASP A 19 -5.37 -29.10 -12.88
CA ASP A 19 -5.42 -27.98 -13.81
C ASP A 19 -4.06 -27.29 -13.92
N ILE A 20 -3.46 -26.89 -12.79
CA ILE A 20 -2.15 -26.24 -12.75
C ILE A 20 -1.08 -27.15 -13.37
N ASN A 21 -1.06 -28.43 -13.00
CA ASN A 21 -0.06 -29.35 -13.48
C ASN A 21 -0.16 -29.63 -14.99
N SER A 22 -1.37 -29.57 -15.54
CA SER A 22 -1.59 -29.72 -16.99
C SER A 22 -1.14 -28.48 -17.79
N THR A 23 -1.14 -27.30 -17.19
CA THR A 23 -0.73 -26.04 -17.84
C THR A 23 0.74 -25.68 -17.64
N PHE A 24 1.37 -26.18 -16.57
CA PHE A 24 2.77 -25.90 -16.28
C PHE A 24 3.73 -26.58 -17.29
N PRO A 25 4.77 -25.88 -17.81
CA PRO A 25 5.20 -24.50 -17.52
C PRO A 25 4.57 -23.43 -18.43
N ASN A 26 3.60 -23.77 -19.26
CA ASN A 26 3.01 -22.89 -20.28
C ASN A 26 1.99 -21.90 -19.68
N THR A 27 2.42 -21.07 -18.75
CA THR A 27 1.58 -20.03 -18.16
C THR A 27 1.77 -18.69 -18.86
N THR A 28 0.71 -17.90 -18.95
CA THR A 28 0.83 -16.50 -19.39
C THR A 28 1.58 -15.69 -18.34
N PRO A 29 2.73 -15.06 -18.68
CA PRO A 29 3.45 -14.23 -17.73
C PRO A 29 2.55 -13.11 -17.18
N ARG A 30 2.55 -12.92 -15.87
CA ARG A 30 1.85 -11.84 -15.19
C ARG A 30 2.86 -11.00 -14.42
N PRO A 31 2.63 -9.66 -14.29
CA PRO A 31 3.54 -8.81 -13.54
C PRO A 31 3.62 -9.24 -12.07
N ILE A 32 4.84 -9.33 -11.55
CA ILE A 32 5.11 -9.58 -10.14
C ILE A 32 5.10 -8.23 -9.41
N VAL A 33 4.15 -8.06 -8.50
CA VAL A 33 3.98 -6.82 -7.75
C VAL A 33 4.46 -7.01 -6.32
N GLY A 34 5.58 -6.38 -5.98
CA GLY A 34 6.07 -6.35 -4.60
C GLY A 34 5.23 -5.41 -3.76
N ILE A 35 4.80 -5.85 -2.57
CA ILE A 35 4.00 -5.04 -1.64
C ILE A 35 4.73 -5.00 -0.30
N THR A 36 5.04 -3.81 0.21
CA THR A 36 5.73 -3.68 1.49
C THR A 36 4.82 -4.09 2.65
N GLY A 37 5.31 -4.96 3.52
CA GLY A 37 4.61 -5.38 4.72
C GLY A 37 4.88 -4.48 5.93
N ASN A 38 3.95 -4.45 6.87
CA ASN A 38 4.14 -3.83 8.17
C ASN A 38 4.96 -4.74 9.08
N LEU A 39 5.87 -4.17 9.85
CA LEU A 39 6.54 -4.86 10.95
C LEU A 39 5.79 -4.59 12.24
N ASP A 40 5.36 -5.64 12.91
CA ASP A 40 4.69 -5.57 14.21
C ASP A 40 5.35 -6.62 15.13
N ALA A 41 6.13 -6.13 16.10
CA ALA A 41 7.00 -6.96 16.92
C ALA A 41 7.87 -7.90 16.06
N GLU A 42 7.59 -9.18 16.05
CA GLU A 42 8.34 -10.20 15.31
C GLU A 42 7.61 -10.68 14.04
N THR A 43 6.53 -10.01 13.64
CA THR A 43 5.72 -10.44 12.51
C THR A 43 5.65 -9.42 11.39
N CYS A 44 5.77 -9.89 10.14
CA CYS A 44 5.43 -9.09 8.98
C CYS A 44 3.94 -9.27 8.66
N LYS A 45 3.18 -8.17 8.63
CA LYS A 45 1.72 -8.16 8.40
C LYS A 45 1.36 -7.32 7.19
N LEU A 46 0.38 -7.78 6.42
CA LEU A 46 -0.23 -7.03 5.33
C LEU A 46 -1.73 -7.26 5.33
N ALA A 47 -2.52 -6.19 5.21
CA ALA A 47 -3.97 -6.31 5.11
C ALA A 47 -4.37 -7.01 3.80
N PHE A 48 -5.33 -7.92 3.90
CA PHE A 48 -5.85 -8.75 2.80
C PHE A 48 -6.17 -7.93 1.53
N ALA A 49 -6.76 -6.75 1.69
CA ALA A 49 -7.20 -5.93 0.56
C ALA A 49 -6.06 -5.56 -0.40
N TYR A 50 -4.81 -5.38 0.07
CA TYR A 50 -3.68 -5.03 -0.80
C TYR A 50 -3.38 -6.14 -1.82
N TYR A 51 -3.07 -7.34 -1.33
CA TYR A 51 -2.68 -8.42 -2.23
C TYR A 51 -3.88 -8.95 -3.04
N LYS A 52 -5.08 -8.92 -2.49
CA LYS A 52 -6.29 -9.28 -3.24
C LYS A 52 -6.58 -8.33 -4.39
N SER A 53 -6.35 -7.03 -4.22
CA SER A 53 -6.50 -6.04 -5.29
C SER A 53 -5.51 -6.28 -6.44
N VAL A 54 -4.26 -6.65 -6.11
CA VAL A 54 -3.25 -7.00 -7.12
C VAL A 54 -3.65 -8.25 -7.91
N GLU A 55 -4.13 -9.29 -7.23
CA GLU A 55 -4.63 -10.50 -7.90
C GLU A 55 -5.80 -10.20 -8.84
N LEU A 56 -6.79 -9.42 -8.37
CA LEU A 56 -7.96 -9.02 -9.17
C LEU A 56 -7.58 -8.18 -10.39
N ALA A 57 -6.49 -7.41 -10.29
CA ALA A 57 -5.93 -6.65 -11.41
C ALA A 57 -5.07 -7.53 -12.35
N GLY A 58 -4.92 -8.82 -12.08
CA GLY A 58 -4.16 -9.76 -12.92
C GLY A 58 -2.66 -9.84 -12.62
N GLY A 59 -2.19 -9.20 -11.54
CA GLY A 59 -0.81 -9.31 -11.06
C GLY A 59 -0.58 -10.50 -10.12
N VAL A 60 0.68 -10.76 -9.83
CA VAL A 60 1.13 -11.74 -8.83
C VAL A 60 1.66 -10.97 -7.61
N PRO A 61 0.94 -10.94 -6.48
CA PRO A 61 1.39 -10.22 -5.29
C PRO A 61 2.50 -10.98 -4.55
N VAL A 62 3.56 -10.27 -4.19
CA VAL A 62 4.64 -10.78 -3.33
C VAL A 62 4.81 -9.83 -2.15
N ILE A 63 4.66 -10.34 -0.93
CA ILE A 63 4.88 -9.53 0.27
C ILE A 63 6.37 -9.40 0.51
N ILE A 64 6.85 -8.16 0.60
CA ILE A 64 8.24 -7.83 0.89
C ILE A 64 8.34 -7.49 2.39
N PRO A 65 8.97 -8.35 3.20
CA PRO A 65 9.19 -8.05 4.60
C PRO A 65 10.28 -6.98 4.75
N PRO A 66 10.25 -6.14 5.80
CA PRO A 66 11.34 -5.24 6.12
C PRO A 66 12.68 -5.98 6.21
N SER A 67 13.72 -5.42 5.59
CA SER A 67 15.05 -6.03 5.57
C SER A 67 16.14 -4.97 5.44
N ARG A 68 17.17 -5.06 6.27
CA ARG A 68 18.40 -4.24 6.16
C ARG A 68 19.47 -4.91 5.29
N SER A 69 19.20 -6.08 4.76
CA SER A 69 20.15 -6.79 3.89
C SER A 69 20.17 -6.16 2.50
N LYS A 70 21.28 -5.53 2.15
CA LYS A 70 21.54 -4.99 0.80
C LYS A 70 21.26 -6.04 -0.28
N GLN A 71 21.73 -7.27 -0.07
CA GLN A 71 21.57 -8.34 -1.05
C GLN A 71 20.09 -8.74 -1.21
N THR A 72 19.33 -8.78 -0.12
CA THR A 72 17.88 -9.04 -0.16
C THR A 72 17.17 -7.96 -0.96
N ILE A 73 17.41 -6.68 -0.65
CA ILE A 73 16.80 -5.54 -1.35
C ILE A 73 17.08 -5.60 -2.85
N LEU A 74 18.35 -5.78 -3.25
CA LEU A 74 18.74 -5.85 -4.66
C LEU A 74 18.10 -7.04 -5.39
N ASN A 75 18.02 -8.19 -4.74
CA ASN A 75 17.40 -9.37 -5.33
C ASN A 75 15.88 -9.24 -5.48
N VAL A 76 15.21 -8.59 -4.53
CA VAL A 76 13.78 -8.27 -4.64
C VAL A 76 13.53 -7.35 -5.81
N LEU A 77 14.27 -6.23 -5.89
CA LEU A 77 14.13 -5.25 -6.97
C LEU A 77 14.41 -5.83 -8.37
N GLY A 78 15.28 -6.83 -8.46
CA GLY A 78 15.55 -7.53 -9.71
C GLY A 78 14.49 -8.56 -10.13
N ARG A 79 13.43 -8.76 -9.33
CA ARG A 79 12.40 -9.78 -9.56
C ARG A 79 10.97 -9.25 -9.58
N ILE A 80 10.76 -8.01 -9.18
CA ILE A 80 9.45 -7.37 -9.22
C ILE A 80 9.33 -6.46 -10.43
N ASP A 81 8.13 -6.39 -11.00
CA ASP A 81 7.80 -5.51 -12.12
C ASP A 81 7.17 -4.20 -11.64
N ALA A 82 6.66 -4.16 -10.42
CA ALA A 82 6.08 -2.97 -9.79
C ALA A 82 6.19 -3.06 -8.26
N LEU A 83 6.13 -1.90 -7.60
CA LEU A 83 6.20 -1.76 -6.15
C LEU A 83 4.94 -1.06 -5.62
N VAL A 84 4.29 -1.66 -4.62
CA VAL A 84 3.24 -1.03 -3.83
C VAL A 84 3.76 -0.77 -2.42
N LEU A 85 3.79 0.50 -2.04
CA LEU A 85 4.09 0.93 -0.67
C LEU A 85 2.79 0.96 0.11
N SER A 86 2.67 0.09 1.10
CA SER A 86 1.43 -0.05 1.88
C SER A 86 1.26 1.02 2.95
N GLY A 87 0.04 1.20 3.44
CA GLY A 87 -0.25 2.04 4.60
C GLY A 87 0.37 1.51 5.89
N GLY A 88 0.29 2.28 6.98
CA GLY A 88 0.85 1.87 8.26
C GLY A 88 1.01 2.99 9.27
N ALA A 89 1.89 2.80 10.24
CA ALA A 89 2.28 3.77 11.26
C ALA A 89 2.96 5.00 10.66
N ASP A 90 3.11 6.05 11.46
CA ASP A 90 3.77 7.29 11.03
C ASP A 90 5.26 7.05 10.72
N ILE A 91 5.85 8.00 10.00
CA ILE A 91 7.28 7.98 9.67
C ILE A 91 8.02 8.88 10.66
N ASN A 92 9.24 8.49 11.02
CA ASN A 92 10.09 9.28 11.90
C ASN A 92 10.37 10.67 11.28
N PRO A 93 9.99 11.77 11.95
CA PRO A 93 10.15 13.13 11.43
C PRO A 93 11.60 13.56 11.25
N LEU A 94 12.57 12.87 11.82
CA LEU A 94 13.99 13.12 11.58
C LEU A 94 14.40 12.93 10.12
N PHE A 95 13.64 12.20 9.32
CA PHE A 95 13.85 12.14 7.87
C PHE A 95 13.49 13.44 7.13
N MET A 96 12.87 14.40 7.83
CA MET A 96 12.57 15.76 7.36
C MET A 96 13.38 16.84 8.11
N ASP A 97 14.34 16.45 8.94
CA ASP A 97 15.05 17.34 9.87
C ASP A 97 14.10 18.10 10.84
N GLU A 98 12.97 17.48 11.20
CA GLU A 98 11.96 18.06 12.06
C GLU A 98 11.91 17.37 13.42
N ALA A 99 11.53 18.15 14.46
CA ALA A 99 11.16 17.60 15.76
C ALA A 99 9.75 16.98 15.73
N PRO A 100 9.46 15.95 16.56
CA PRO A 100 8.14 15.36 16.61
C PRO A 100 7.10 16.35 17.17
N VAL A 101 5.95 16.47 16.49
CA VAL A 101 4.80 17.21 17.00
C VAL A 101 3.96 16.34 17.95
N GLN A 102 3.13 16.95 18.80
CA GLN A 102 2.30 16.21 19.76
C GLN A 102 1.31 15.23 19.09
N GLY A 103 0.87 15.54 17.87
CA GLY A 103 -0.03 14.69 17.10
C GLY A 103 0.63 13.51 16.39
N LEU A 104 1.96 13.36 16.46
CA LEU A 104 2.66 12.21 15.90
C LEU A 104 2.29 10.93 16.66
N HIS A 105 1.93 9.89 15.92
CA HIS A 105 1.64 8.56 16.49
C HIS A 105 2.88 7.67 16.49
N GLY A 106 2.68 6.36 16.68
CA GLY A 106 3.77 5.39 16.72
C GLY A 106 4.54 5.31 15.40
N ILE A 107 5.87 5.29 15.49
CA ILE A 107 6.79 5.13 14.35
C ILE A 107 7.41 3.73 14.35
N ASN A 108 7.90 3.30 13.19
CA ASN A 108 8.64 2.06 13.04
C ASN A 108 9.96 2.31 12.30
N PRO A 109 11.06 2.61 13.02
CA PRO A 109 12.33 3.00 12.42
C PRO A 109 12.91 1.94 11.47
N GLU A 110 12.72 0.66 11.77
CA GLU A 110 13.23 -0.42 10.93
C GLU A 110 12.50 -0.47 9.59
N ARG A 111 11.19 -0.25 9.61
CA ARG A 111 10.38 -0.13 8.41
C ARG A 111 10.71 1.14 7.62
N ASP A 112 10.92 2.26 8.31
CA ASP A 112 11.25 3.55 7.70
C ASP A 112 12.56 3.46 6.90
N ASP A 113 13.64 2.99 7.54
CA ASP A 113 14.96 2.81 6.93
C ASP A 113 14.88 1.97 5.64
N TYR A 114 14.21 0.84 5.75
CA TYR A 114 14.08 -0.12 4.67
C TYR A 114 13.24 0.43 3.51
N GLU A 115 12.04 0.97 3.78
CA GLU A 115 11.14 1.43 2.72
C GLU A 115 11.67 2.67 2.01
N LEU A 116 12.30 3.61 2.71
CA LEU A 116 12.93 4.77 2.09
C LEU A 116 14.04 4.34 1.11
N LEU A 117 14.90 3.41 1.53
CA LEU A 117 15.96 2.88 0.67
C LEU A 117 15.39 2.11 -0.52
N LEU A 118 14.43 1.21 -0.28
CA LEU A 118 13.79 0.42 -1.32
C LEU A 118 13.13 1.32 -2.37
N THR A 119 12.44 2.38 -1.90
CA THR A 119 11.73 3.33 -2.76
C THR A 119 12.69 4.12 -3.64
N ARG A 120 13.78 4.67 -3.10
CA ARG A 120 14.82 5.36 -3.89
C ARG A 120 15.39 4.45 -4.96
N LEU A 121 15.76 3.23 -4.59
CA LEU A 121 16.33 2.28 -5.53
C LEU A 121 15.33 1.80 -6.60
N ALA A 122 14.04 1.68 -6.27
CA ALA A 122 12.99 1.37 -7.22
C ALA A 122 12.78 2.53 -8.21
N PHE A 123 12.77 3.78 -7.70
CA PHE A 123 12.63 4.98 -8.51
C PHE A 123 13.80 5.12 -9.50
N ASP A 124 15.05 4.98 -9.05
CA ASP A 124 16.24 5.04 -9.90
C ASP A 124 16.22 3.98 -11.02
N ARG A 125 15.56 2.86 -10.79
CA ARG A 125 15.38 1.77 -11.77
C ARG A 125 14.13 1.91 -12.61
N GLN A 126 13.38 2.99 -12.44
CA GLN A 126 12.12 3.24 -13.14
C GLN A 126 11.08 2.13 -12.95
N ILE A 127 11.12 1.43 -11.83
CA ILE A 127 10.08 0.48 -11.44
C ILE A 127 8.82 1.30 -11.09
N PRO A 128 7.65 1.00 -11.68
CA PRO A 128 6.41 1.67 -11.31
C PRO A 128 6.11 1.54 -9.81
N ILE A 129 5.77 2.67 -9.16
CA ILE A 129 5.52 2.72 -7.72
C ILE A 129 4.12 3.28 -7.46
N LEU A 130 3.34 2.58 -6.62
CA LEU A 130 2.09 3.07 -6.06
C LEU A 130 2.20 3.20 -4.55
N GLY A 131 2.10 4.41 -4.03
CA GLY A 131 2.03 4.68 -2.59
C GLY A 131 0.59 4.82 -2.10
N ILE A 132 0.22 4.11 -1.04
CA ILE A 132 -1.13 4.16 -0.44
C ILE A 132 -1.02 4.58 1.02
N CYS A 133 -1.70 5.68 1.42
CA CYS A 133 -1.66 6.24 2.77
C CYS A 133 -0.21 6.53 3.20
N ARG A 134 0.32 5.87 4.24
CA ARG A 134 1.74 5.98 4.59
C ARG A 134 2.68 5.79 3.39
N GLY A 135 2.31 4.93 2.44
CA GLY A 135 3.15 4.65 1.27
C GLY A 135 3.39 5.86 0.38
N ILE A 136 2.42 6.79 0.22
CA ILE A 136 2.69 8.02 -0.54
C ILE A 136 3.59 8.98 0.25
N GLN A 137 3.50 8.97 1.58
CA GLN A 137 4.39 9.72 2.45
C GLN A 137 5.84 9.20 2.33
N THR A 138 6.02 7.88 2.37
CA THR A 138 7.32 7.23 2.12
C THR A 138 7.88 7.62 0.75
N LEU A 139 7.06 7.59 -0.29
CA LEU A 139 7.48 7.99 -1.64
C LEU A 139 7.92 9.45 -1.68
N THR A 140 7.15 10.35 -1.05
CA THR A 140 7.47 11.78 -0.97
C THR A 140 8.80 12.02 -0.27
N LEU A 141 9.01 11.43 0.90
CA LEU A 141 10.26 11.59 1.66
C LEU A 141 11.46 10.94 0.97
N ALA A 142 11.27 9.78 0.35
CA ALA A 142 12.33 9.11 -0.41
C ALA A 142 12.87 9.97 -1.56
N LEU A 143 12.02 10.84 -2.14
CA LEU A 143 12.36 11.73 -3.22
C LEU A 143 12.73 13.16 -2.78
N GLY A 144 12.91 13.38 -1.48
CA GLY A 144 13.34 14.66 -0.91
C GLY A 144 12.24 15.69 -0.67
N GLY A 145 10.97 15.26 -0.70
CA GLY A 145 9.84 16.08 -0.29
C GLY A 145 9.62 16.11 1.21
N SER A 146 8.58 16.79 1.65
CA SER A 146 8.15 16.88 3.06
C SER A 146 6.68 16.54 3.21
N MET A 147 6.23 16.37 4.45
CA MET A 147 4.84 16.08 4.78
C MET A 147 4.40 16.76 6.06
N PHE A 148 3.11 16.92 6.24
CA PHE A 148 2.54 17.36 7.52
C PHE A 148 2.47 16.18 8.48
N GLN A 149 3.18 16.26 9.61
CA GLN A 149 3.18 15.22 10.65
C GLN A 149 1.79 15.05 11.31
N ASP A 150 0.99 16.11 11.35
CA ASP A 150 -0.41 16.10 11.76
C ASP A 150 -1.14 17.31 11.17
N ILE A 151 -2.10 17.06 10.29
CA ILE A 151 -2.87 18.13 9.62
C ILE A 151 -3.71 18.97 10.60
N TYR A 152 -4.11 18.40 11.73
CA TYR A 152 -4.92 19.09 12.73
C TYR A 152 -4.10 20.04 13.63
N SER A 153 -2.81 19.83 13.71
CA SER A 153 -1.86 20.71 14.42
C SER A 153 -1.45 21.94 13.61
N THR A 154 -1.85 22.03 12.34
CA THR A 154 -1.59 23.22 11.49
C THR A 154 -2.50 24.39 11.88
N PRO A 155 -2.12 25.66 11.56
CA PRO A 155 -2.97 26.84 11.84
C PRO A 155 -4.38 26.72 11.26
N ASP A 156 -4.54 26.08 10.10
CA ASP A 156 -5.82 25.87 9.43
C ASP A 156 -6.51 24.54 9.81
N GLY A 157 -5.88 23.72 10.65
CA GLY A 157 -6.35 22.38 11.00
C GLY A 157 -7.77 22.32 11.56
N LYS A 158 -8.24 23.39 12.22
CA LYS A 158 -9.60 23.48 12.76
C LYS A 158 -10.71 23.58 11.70
N ARG A 159 -10.35 23.87 10.45
CA ARG A 159 -11.28 24.00 9.30
C ARG A 159 -11.28 22.79 8.39
N LEU A 160 -10.41 21.83 8.65
CA LEU A 160 -10.30 20.62 7.84
C LEU A 160 -11.47 19.68 8.09
N LEU A 161 -11.81 18.92 7.07
CA LEU A 161 -12.67 17.75 7.22
C LEU A 161 -12.05 16.76 8.21
N LYS A 162 -12.88 15.99 8.88
CA LYS A 162 -12.39 14.88 9.73
C LYS A 162 -11.84 13.77 8.84
N HIS A 163 -10.52 13.75 8.64
CA HIS A 163 -9.83 12.72 7.84
C HIS A 163 -9.59 11.42 8.61
N SER A 164 -9.47 11.48 9.93
CA SER A 164 -9.44 10.27 10.77
C SER A 164 -10.88 9.94 11.21
N GLN A 165 -11.59 9.20 10.36
CA GLN A 165 -13.04 8.97 10.49
C GLN A 165 -13.37 7.81 11.42
N ASP A 166 -14.44 7.98 12.22
CA ASP A 166 -15.03 6.95 13.07
C ASP A 166 -16.18 6.25 12.32
N ALA A 167 -15.85 5.52 11.26
CA ALA A 167 -16.82 4.83 10.41
C ALA A 167 -16.27 3.48 9.94
N PRO A 168 -17.13 2.54 9.52
CA PRO A 168 -16.68 1.33 8.84
C PRO A 168 -15.85 1.70 7.59
N ARG A 169 -14.77 0.96 7.34
CA ARG A 169 -13.80 1.28 6.27
C ARG A 169 -14.38 1.25 4.85
N ASN A 170 -15.55 0.71 4.65
CA ASN A 170 -16.29 0.68 3.38
C ASN A 170 -17.35 1.78 3.27
N THR A 171 -17.45 2.70 4.24
CA THR A 171 -18.43 3.80 4.23
C THR A 171 -17.82 5.03 3.59
N LEU A 172 -18.40 5.49 2.50
CA LEU A 172 -18.02 6.76 1.84
C LEU A 172 -18.59 7.94 2.64
N THR A 173 -17.78 8.97 2.87
CA THR A 173 -18.14 10.06 3.78
C THR A 173 -17.99 11.46 3.18
N HIS A 174 -17.17 11.63 2.17
CA HIS A 174 -16.95 12.91 1.52
C HIS A 174 -16.57 12.77 0.04
N PHE A 175 -16.48 13.87 -0.66
CA PHE A 175 -16.08 13.90 -2.05
C PHE A 175 -14.69 14.50 -2.20
N VAL A 176 -13.96 14.00 -3.21
CA VAL A 176 -12.73 14.61 -3.71
C VAL A 176 -12.90 14.98 -5.17
N ASN A 177 -12.27 16.08 -5.58
CA ASN A 177 -12.14 16.47 -6.97
C ASN A 177 -10.83 15.91 -7.51
N ILE A 178 -10.86 15.35 -8.70
CA ILE A 178 -9.71 14.77 -9.38
C ILE A 178 -9.34 15.69 -10.53
N GLU A 179 -8.05 16.05 -10.62
CA GLU A 179 -7.56 16.84 -11.73
C GLU A 179 -7.83 16.13 -13.06
N LYS A 180 -8.54 16.81 -13.95
CA LYS A 180 -9.06 16.26 -15.21
C LYS A 180 -7.99 15.65 -16.11
N SER A 181 -6.81 16.26 -16.17
CA SER A 181 -5.68 15.82 -16.98
C SER A 181 -4.86 14.68 -16.35
N SER A 182 -5.17 14.29 -15.11
CA SER A 182 -4.40 13.31 -14.36
C SER A 182 -4.64 11.87 -14.83
N LEU A 183 -3.65 11.02 -14.58
CA LEU A 183 -3.79 9.57 -14.76
C LEU A 183 -4.93 9.00 -13.88
N LEU A 184 -5.12 9.56 -12.68
CA LEU A 184 -6.19 9.12 -11.78
C LEU A 184 -7.58 9.38 -12.39
N ALA A 185 -7.80 10.54 -13.04
CA ALA A 185 -9.05 10.84 -13.72
C ALA A 185 -9.32 9.87 -14.88
N GLN A 186 -8.29 9.49 -15.62
CA GLN A 186 -8.40 8.48 -16.69
C GLN A 186 -8.77 7.10 -16.13
N ILE A 187 -8.18 6.68 -15.02
CA ILE A 187 -8.47 5.40 -14.34
C ILE A 187 -9.89 5.40 -13.78
N CYS A 188 -10.27 6.44 -13.04
CA CYS A 188 -11.58 6.55 -12.40
C CYS A 188 -12.70 6.89 -13.37
N LYS A 189 -12.38 7.42 -14.56
CA LYS A 189 -13.34 7.95 -15.57
C LYS A 189 -14.30 8.97 -14.95
N ALA A 190 -13.81 9.77 -14.02
CA ALA A 190 -14.57 10.76 -13.26
C ALA A 190 -13.66 11.87 -12.74
N GLU A 191 -14.21 13.09 -12.66
CA GLU A 191 -13.54 14.26 -12.09
C GLU A 191 -13.95 14.51 -10.63
N LYS A 192 -14.93 13.77 -10.12
CA LYS A 192 -15.38 13.83 -8.71
C LYS A 192 -15.85 12.45 -8.27
N ILE A 193 -15.31 11.97 -7.16
CA ILE A 193 -15.69 10.67 -6.58
C ILE A 193 -15.96 10.81 -5.09
N ALA A 194 -16.84 9.94 -4.56
CA ALA A 194 -17.02 9.79 -3.12
C ALA A 194 -15.94 8.88 -2.56
N VAL A 195 -15.37 9.26 -1.43
CA VAL A 195 -14.29 8.54 -0.74
C VAL A 195 -14.51 8.48 0.77
N ASN A 196 -13.65 7.76 1.46
CA ASN A 196 -13.46 7.81 2.91
C ASN A 196 -12.00 8.16 3.21
N SER A 197 -11.71 8.47 4.48
CA SER A 197 -10.36 8.80 4.96
C SER A 197 -10.11 8.22 6.35
N PHE A 198 -8.89 7.71 6.54
CA PHE A 198 -8.42 7.16 7.81
C PHE A 198 -6.95 7.53 8.03
N HIS A 199 -6.67 8.84 7.98
CA HIS A 199 -5.32 9.40 8.15
C HIS A 199 -5.38 10.74 8.85
N HIS A 200 -4.27 11.17 9.43
CA HIS A 200 -4.09 12.49 10.03
C HIS A 200 -2.86 13.20 9.48
N GLN A 201 -2.12 12.58 8.58
CA GLN A 201 -0.95 13.15 7.91
C GLN A 201 -1.25 13.39 6.42
N ALA A 202 -0.54 14.33 5.80
CA ALA A 202 -0.66 14.67 4.37
C ALA A 202 0.69 15.08 3.77
N ILE A 203 0.78 15.07 2.45
CA ILE A 203 1.90 15.58 1.66
C ILE A 203 1.54 16.91 1.01
#